data_4db9856fdf4dee3d6cd4e9304fa42442
#
_entry.id   4db9856fdf4dee3d6cd4e9304fa42442
#
_cell.length_a   1.000
_cell.length_b   1.000
_cell.length_c   1.000
_cell.angle_alpha   90.00
_cell.angle_beta   90.00
_cell.angle_gamma   90.00
#
_symmetry.space_group_name_H-M   'P 1'
#
loop_
_entity.id
_entity.type
_entity.pdbx_description
1 polymer ?
#
loop_
_entity_poly.entity_id
_entity_poly.type
_entity_poly.pdbx_seq_one_letter_code
_entity_poly.pdbx_strand_id
1 'polypeptide(L)'
;MAKLQLDMDLECDFKLYGIGTHIGGHRLAWELNRLFSWELVYDRELESFCIKTGELISKHIVYSYRKIEEEIDVSLVLNRVPEGCLTVGQGPNSLDYLLKVNLGNIELDGVIQTIRTSKLVTLVTFLDAEKSGVLEAMFELE
;
A
#
# COMPACT_ATOMS: atom_id res chain seq x y z
N MET A 1 11.36 19.95 -18.51
CA MET A 1 12.16 18.78 -18.24
C MET A 1 11.38 17.52 -18.56
N ALA A 2 11.82 16.85 -19.60
CA ALA A 2 11.17 15.62 -20.00
C ALA A 2 11.20 14.58 -18.89
N LYS A 3 12.28 14.54 -18.15
CA LYS A 3 12.42 13.60 -17.06
C LYS A 3 11.36 13.76 -15.98
N LEU A 4 11.04 15.00 -15.65
CA LEU A 4 9.99 15.28 -14.67
C LEU A 4 8.64 14.79 -15.13
N GLN A 5 8.36 14.97 -16.41
CA GLN A 5 7.09 14.51 -16.94
C GLN A 5 6.96 13.01 -16.89
N LEU A 6 8.05 12.31 -17.17
CA LEU A 6 8.04 10.86 -17.08
C LEU A 6 7.75 10.39 -15.65
N ASP A 7 8.36 11.06 -14.68
CA ASP A 7 8.13 10.70 -13.28
C ASP A 7 6.67 10.90 -12.91
N MET A 8 6.07 11.99 -13.37
CA MET A 8 4.67 12.25 -13.09
C MET A 8 3.75 11.23 -13.73
N ASP A 9 4.08 10.82 -14.94
CA ASP A 9 3.29 9.80 -15.62
C ASP A 9 3.30 8.49 -14.84
N LEU A 10 4.45 8.11 -14.31
CA LEU A 10 4.55 6.90 -13.51
C LEU A 10 3.72 6.97 -12.23
N GLU A 11 3.63 8.15 -11.65
CA GLU A 11 2.85 8.33 -10.43
C GLU A 11 1.37 8.12 -10.63
N CYS A 12 0.88 8.22 -11.85
CA CYS A 12 -0.55 8.11 -12.12
C CYS A 12 -1.05 6.69 -12.28
N ASP A 13 -0.13 5.70 -12.24
CA ASP A 13 -0.51 4.32 -12.54
C ASP A 13 -1.26 3.61 -11.41
N PHE A 14 -1.19 4.11 -10.20
CA PHE A 14 -1.84 3.46 -9.07
C PHE A 14 -2.36 4.47 -8.06
N LYS A 15 -3.24 3.98 -7.20
CA LYS A 15 -3.73 4.74 -6.05
C LYS A 15 -3.20 4.12 -4.78
N LEU A 16 -2.90 4.95 -3.80
CA LEU A 16 -2.37 4.51 -2.52
C LEU A 16 -3.30 4.94 -1.40
N TYR A 17 -3.61 4.00 -0.52
CA TYR A 17 -4.47 4.25 0.64
C TYR A 17 -3.74 3.86 1.91
N GLY A 18 -4.01 4.60 2.98
CA GLY A 18 -3.52 4.25 4.30
C GLY A 18 -4.65 3.67 5.13
N ILE A 19 -4.36 2.61 5.86
CA ILE A 19 -5.37 1.92 6.68
C ILE A 19 -4.90 1.86 8.12
N GLY A 20 -5.78 2.30 9.03
CA GLY A 20 -5.58 2.15 10.46
C GLY A 20 -6.48 1.05 10.98
N THR A 21 -5.91 0.08 11.70
CA THR A 21 -6.65 -1.04 12.24
C THR A 21 -5.86 -1.71 13.36
N HIS A 22 -6.54 -2.48 14.20
CA HIS A 22 -5.91 -3.23 15.28
C HIS A 22 -5.66 -4.69 14.93
N ILE A 23 -6.12 -5.14 13.76
CA ILE A 23 -5.97 -6.55 13.38
C ILE A 23 -4.65 -6.78 12.65
N GLY A 24 -4.19 -8.03 12.66
CA GLY A 24 -2.98 -8.39 11.94
C GLY A 24 -3.16 -8.41 10.43
N GLY A 25 -2.04 -8.40 9.70
CA GLY A 25 -2.07 -8.33 8.24
C GLY A 25 -2.78 -9.49 7.59
N HIS A 26 -2.61 -10.70 8.11
CA HIS A 26 -3.26 -11.88 7.57
C HIS A 26 -4.78 -11.73 7.64
N ARG A 27 -5.29 -11.24 8.76
CA ARG A 27 -6.73 -11.06 8.94
C ARG A 27 -7.25 -9.90 8.11
N LEU A 28 -6.46 -8.83 7.98
CA LEU A 28 -6.85 -7.70 7.14
C LEU A 28 -6.90 -8.12 5.68
N ALA A 29 -5.92 -8.90 5.22
CA ALA A 29 -5.94 -9.43 3.84
C ALA A 29 -7.19 -10.26 3.60
N TRP A 30 -7.56 -11.11 4.56
CA TRP A 30 -8.79 -11.90 4.46
C TRP A 30 -10.02 -11.01 4.35
N GLU A 31 -10.08 -9.95 5.15
CA GLU A 31 -11.21 -9.03 5.13
C GLU A 31 -11.32 -8.30 3.78
N LEU A 32 -10.20 -7.82 3.27
CA LEU A 32 -10.20 -7.15 1.97
C LEU A 32 -10.59 -8.12 0.85
N ASN A 33 -10.14 -9.36 0.94
CA ASN A 33 -10.54 -10.39 -0.02
C ASN A 33 -12.06 -10.58 0.00
N ARG A 34 -12.65 -10.59 1.18
CA ARG A 34 -14.10 -10.71 1.33
C ARG A 34 -14.84 -9.51 0.75
N LEU A 35 -14.31 -8.31 0.99
CA LEU A 35 -14.99 -7.08 0.54
C LEU A 35 -14.92 -6.88 -0.97
N PHE A 36 -13.81 -7.26 -1.59
CA PHE A 36 -13.56 -6.95 -2.99
C PHE A 36 -13.49 -8.18 -3.89
N SER A 37 -13.64 -9.36 -3.35
CA SER A 37 -13.44 -10.62 -4.08
C SER A 37 -12.04 -10.73 -4.64
N TRP A 38 -11.06 -10.26 -3.90
CA TRP A 38 -9.65 -10.41 -4.23
C TRP A 38 -9.11 -11.70 -3.63
N GLU A 39 -7.85 -12.03 -4.01
CA GLU A 39 -7.16 -13.20 -3.48
C GLU A 39 -5.76 -12.79 -3.00
N LEU A 40 -5.70 -11.79 -2.13
CA LEU A 40 -4.45 -11.36 -1.53
C LEU A 40 -3.82 -12.51 -0.76
N VAL A 41 -2.56 -12.80 -1.05
CA VAL A 41 -1.78 -13.81 -0.36
C VAL A 41 -0.41 -13.26 -0.05
N TYR A 42 0.28 -13.85 0.92
CA TYR A 42 1.63 -13.43 1.26
C TYR A 42 2.52 -13.53 0.01
N ASP A 43 3.28 -12.48 -0.25
CA ASP A 43 4.16 -12.39 -1.39
C ASP A 43 5.63 -12.29 -0.97
N ARG A 44 5.94 -11.26 -0.19
CA ARG A 44 7.34 -10.96 0.15
C ARG A 44 7.40 -10.00 1.33
N GLU A 45 8.62 -9.62 1.69
CA GLU A 45 8.85 -8.53 2.63
C GLU A 45 9.61 -7.43 1.91
N LEU A 46 9.17 -6.19 2.11
CA LEU A 46 9.94 -5.02 1.70
C LEU A 46 10.92 -4.70 2.82
N GLU A 47 12.16 -4.42 2.45
CA GLU A 47 13.20 -4.09 3.40
C GLU A 47 13.52 -2.62 3.33
N SER A 48 13.62 -1.98 4.50
CA SER A 48 14.01 -0.58 4.60
C SER A 48 15.41 -0.49 5.16
N PHE A 49 16.27 0.27 4.50
CA PHE A 49 17.68 0.39 4.86
C PHE A 49 18.04 1.82 5.21
N CYS A 50 19.01 1.96 6.11
CA CYS A 50 19.56 3.26 6.43
C CYS A 50 20.40 3.76 5.24
N ILE A 51 20.09 4.95 4.74
CA ILE A 51 20.79 5.51 3.58
C ILE A 51 22.29 5.70 3.86
N LYS A 52 22.64 6.07 5.10
CA LYS A 52 24.02 6.38 5.46
C LYS A 52 24.88 5.13 5.65
N THR A 53 24.33 4.10 6.26
CA THR A 53 25.12 2.92 6.64
C THR A 53 24.83 1.69 5.81
N GLY A 54 23.70 1.67 5.11
CA GLY A 54 23.26 0.50 4.36
C GLY A 54 22.72 -0.62 5.24
N GLU A 55 22.57 -0.37 6.54
CA GLU A 55 22.04 -1.38 7.44
C GLU A 55 20.53 -1.52 7.33
N LEU A 56 20.05 -2.75 7.51
CA LEU A 56 18.62 -3.04 7.52
C LEU A 56 17.97 -2.41 8.74
N ILE A 57 16.93 -1.60 8.51
CA ILE A 57 16.18 -0.97 9.59
C ILE A 57 14.94 -1.78 9.94
N SER A 58 14.14 -2.13 8.93
CA SER A 58 12.85 -2.76 9.16
C SER A 58 12.45 -3.63 7.98
N LYS A 59 11.55 -4.57 8.24
CA LYS A 59 10.97 -5.44 7.22
C LYS A 59 9.45 -5.31 7.27
N HIS A 60 8.83 -5.21 6.11
CA HIS A 60 7.40 -4.95 5.98
C HIS A 60 6.75 -6.03 5.11
N ILE A 61 5.87 -6.80 5.71
CA ILE A 61 5.20 -7.90 5.02
C ILE A 61 4.28 -7.36 3.94
N VAL A 62 4.29 -8.02 2.77
CA VAL A 62 3.47 -7.65 1.63
C VAL A 62 2.58 -8.81 1.23
N TYR A 63 1.28 -8.53 1.07
CA TYR A 63 0.31 -9.45 0.48
C TYR A 63 -0.06 -8.91 -0.89
N SER A 64 -0.10 -9.77 -1.89
CA SER A 64 -0.33 -9.34 -3.27
C SER A 64 -1.43 -10.14 -3.94
N TYR A 65 -2.12 -9.48 -4.87
CA TYR A 65 -3.08 -10.12 -5.76
C TYR A 65 -2.92 -9.48 -7.12
N ARG A 66 -2.71 -10.31 -8.13
CA ARG A 66 -2.48 -9.82 -9.48
C ARG A 66 -3.30 -10.65 -10.47
N LYS A 67 -4.06 -9.96 -11.30
CA LYS A 67 -4.87 -10.61 -12.33
C LYS A 67 -4.62 -9.89 -13.65
N ILE A 68 -3.69 -10.41 -14.42
CA ILE A 68 -3.16 -9.75 -15.60
C ILE A 68 -4.25 -9.50 -16.65
N GLU A 69 -5.16 -10.45 -16.85
CA GLU A 69 -6.21 -10.33 -17.85
C GLU A 69 -7.13 -9.14 -17.59
N GLU A 70 -7.30 -8.76 -16.34
CA GLU A 70 -8.17 -7.65 -15.97
C GLU A 70 -7.38 -6.42 -15.54
N GLU A 71 -6.06 -6.48 -15.68
CA GLU A 71 -5.16 -5.39 -15.30
C GLU A 71 -5.30 -4.99 -13.83
N ILE A 72 -5.56 -5.98 -12.97
CA ILE A 72 -5.66 -5.77 -11.54
C ILE A 72 -4.33 -6.07 -10.89
N ASP A 73 -3.86 -5.14 -10.05
CA ASP A 73 -2.63 -5.32 -9.28
C ASP A 73 -2.83 -4.63 -7.94
N VAL A 74 -2.90 -5.42 -6.88
CA VAL A 74 -3.16 -4.93 -5.53
C VAL A 74 -2.09 -5.42 -4.59
N SER A 75 -1.58 -4.53 -3.74
CA SER A 75 -0.59 -4.89 -2.73
C SER A 75 -0.98 -4.29 -1.39
N LEU A 76 -1.01 -5.10 -0.36
CA LEU A 76 -1.25 -4.67 1.02
C LEU A 76 0.08 -4.79 1.76
N VAL A 77 0.57 -3.67 2.28
CA VAL A 77 1.89 -3.59 2.91
C VAL A 77 1.74 -3.21 4.37
N LEU A 78 2.38 -3.94 5.26
CA LEU A 78 2.46 -3.56 6.67
C LEU A 78 3.37 -2.35 6.80
N ASN A 79 2.80 -1.18 7.05
CA ASN A 79 3.55 0.06 7.11
C ASN A 79 4.31 0.24 8.41
N ARG A 80 3.64 -0.04 9.53
CA ARG A 80 4.23 0.20 10.84
C ARG A 80 4.63 -1.10 11.51
N VAL A 81 5.91 -1.20 11.84
CA VAL A 81 6.46 -2.30 12.61
C VAL A 81 7.22 -1.68 13.79
N PRO A 82 7.58 -2.48 14.82
CA PRO A 82 8.29 -1.92 15.98
C PRO A 82 9.58 -1.19 15.61
N GLU A 83 10.23 -1.59 14.53
CA GLU A 83 11.49 -1.00 14.09
C GLU A 83 11.32 0.29 13.31
N GLY A 84 10.13 0.56 12.76
CA GLY A 84 9.91 1.79 12.01
C GLY A 84 8.73 1.73 11.06
N CYS A 85 8.61 2.77 10.23
CA CYS A 85 7.56 2.88 9.22
C CYS A 85 8.16 3.13 7.86
N LEU A 86 7.45 2.70 6.81
CA LEU A 86 7.84 3.04 5.44
C LEU A 86 7.53 4.50 5.13
N THR A 87 6.39 4.99 5.62
CA THR A 87 5.99 6.37 5.37
C THR A 87 6.76 7.34 6.26
N VAL A 88 6.87 8.60 5.77
CA VAL A 88 7.48 9.68 6.53
C VAL A 88 6.41 10.71 6.86
N GLY A 89 6.69 11.57 7.86
CA GLY A 89 5.76 12.60 8.26
C GLY A 89 4.86 12.15 9.40
N GLN A 90 3.98 13.05 9.85
CA GLN A 90 3.18 12.78 11.04
C GLN A 90 1.91 12.00 10.78
N GLY A 91 1.10 12.45 9.84
CA GLY A 91 -0.16 11.79 9.54
C GLY A 91 0.01 10.35 9.08
N PRO A 92 0.81 10.12 8.06
CA PRO A 92 1.01 8.75 7.56
C PRO A 92 1.61 7.80 8.59
N ASN A 93 2.43 8.32 9.50
CA ASN A 93 3.05 7.47 10.52
C ASN A 93 2.06 6.85 11.50
N SER A 94 0.84 7.38 11.56
CA SER A 94 -0.17 6.81 12.43
C SER A 94 -0.92 5.65 11.78
N LEU A 95 -0.67 5.39 10.51
CA LEU A 95 -1.36 4.34 9.77
C LEU A 95 -0.60 3.02 9.85
N ASP A 96 -1.34 1.94 9.95
CA ASP A 96 -0.76 0.62 10.15
C ASP A 96 -0.41 -0.08 8.85
N TYR A 97 -1.19 0.14 7.79
CA TYR A 97 -1.01 -0.53 6.52
C TYR A 97 -1.11 0.45 5.36
N LEU A 98 -0.46 0.08 4.26
CA LEU A 98 -0.60 0.77 2.98
C LEU A 98 -1.26 -0.18 1.99
N LEU A 99 -2.20 0.33 1.23
CA LEU A 99 -2.88 -0.44 0.20
C LEU A 99 -2.62 0.22 -1.15
N LYS A 100 -1.86 -0.45 -2.00
CA LYS A 100 -1.57 0.01 -3.36
C LYS A 100 -2.54 -0.68 -4.29
N VAL A 101 -3.30 0.09 -5.07
CA VAL A 101 -4.35 -0.45 -5.92
C VAL A 101 -4.23 0.07 -7.33
N ASN A 102 -4.20 -0.84 -8.29
CA ASN A 102 -4.33 -0.53 -9.70
C ASN A 102 -5.39 -1.49 -10.26
N LEU A 103 -6.54 -0.96 -10.64
CA LEU A 103 -7.67 -1.75 -11.12
C LEU A 103 -7.91 -1.57 -12.62
N GLY A 104 -6.91 -1.10 -13.35
CA GLY A 104 -7.06 -0.88 -14.78
C GLY A 104 -8.14 0.13 -15.09
N ASN A 105 -9.19 -0.31 -15.77
CA ASN A 105 -10.29 0.56 -16.19
C ASN A 105 -11.41 0.66 -15.16
N ILE A 106 -11.29 -0.02 -14.03
CA ILE A 106 -12.33 0.00 -13.01
C ILE A 106 -12.18 1.25 -12.15
N GLU A 107 -13.30 1.88 -11.83
CA GLU A 107 -13.30 3.07 -11.00
C GLU A 107 -12.81 2.76 -9.58
N LEU A 108 -11.96 3.65 -9.06
CA LEU A 108 -11.38 3.47 -7.74
C LEU A 108 -12.13 4.23 -6.65
N ASP A 109 -13.13 5.02 -7.02
CA ASP A 109 -13.85 5.86 -6.06
C ASP A 109 -14.55 5.06 -4.97
N GLY A 110 -14.97 3.87 -5.26
CA GLY A 110 -15.68 3.03 -4.32
C GLY A 110 -14.79 2.31 -3.31
N VAL A 111 -13.47 2.37 -3.47
CA VAL A 111 -12.58 1.60 -2.60
C VAL A 111 -12.67 2.06 -1.16
N ILE A 112 -12.58 3.36 -0.92
CA ILE A 112 -12.65 3.90 0.44
C ILE A 112 -14.01 3.60 1.08
N GLN A 113 -15.09 3.82 0.35
CA GLN A 113 -16.43 3.55 0.88
C GLN A 113 -16.61 2.07 1.23
N THR A 114 -16.11 1.20 0.38
CA THR A 114 -16.23 -0.24 0.63
C THR A 114 -15.44 -0.65 1.87
N ILE A 115 -14.22 -0.14 2.01
CA ILE A 115 -13.41 -0.45 3.19
C ILE A 115 -14.07 0.08 4.46
N ARG A 116 -14.69 1.25 4.38
CA ARG A 116 -15.36 1.85 5.53
C ARG A 116 -16.54 1.04 6.03
N THR A 117 -17.08 0.14 5.24
CA THR A 117 -18.15 -0.75 5.69
C THR A 117 -17.66 -1.80 6.67
N SER A 118 -16.36 -2.03 6.74
CA SER A 118 -15.79 -3.04 7.61
C SER A 118 -15.64 -2.52 9.03
N LYS A 119 -16.09 -3.31 9.99
CA LYS A 119 -15.92 -2.98 11.41
C LYS A 119 -14.51 -3.23 11.90
N LEU A 120 -13.72 -3.93 11.11
CA LEU A 120 -12.34 -4.27 11.46
C LEU A 120 -11.36 -3.14 11.15
N VAL A 121 -11.78 -2.19 10.33
CA VAL A 121 -10.94 -1.06 9.93
C VAL A 121 -11.38 0.19 10.69
N THR A 122 -10.41 0.83 11.36
CA THR A 122 -10.68 2.04 12.13
C THR A 122 -10.64 3.28 11.26
N LEU A 123 -9.71 3.31 10.30
CA LEU A 123 -9.47 4.49 9.46
C LEU A 123 -8.98 4.06 8.10
N VAL A 124 -9.47 4.71 7.05
CA VAL A 124 -8.92 4.57 5.71
C VAL A 124 -8.87 5.94 5.08
N THR A 125 -7.76 6.26 4.42
CA THR A 125 -7.58 7.56 3.79
C THR A 125 -6.73 7.44 2.54
N PHE A 126 -6.91 8.37 1.63
CA PHE A 126 -6.11 8.46 0.42
C PHE A 126 -4.73 9.04 0.77
N LEU A 127 -3.69 8.49 0.17
CA LEU A 127 -2.32 8.97 0.37
C LEU A 127 -1.67 9.34 -0.95
N ASP A 128 -0.80 10.33 -0.89
CA ASP A 128 0.08 10.69 -1.99
C ASP A 128 1.40 9.95 -1.76
N ALA A 129 1.76 9.04 -2.67
CA ALA A 129 2.94 8.20 -2.49
C ALA A 129 4.22 9.01 -2.41
N GLU A 130 4.32 10.08 -3.21
CA GLU A 130 5.51 10.92 -3.19
C GLU A 130 5.63 11.68 -1.89
N LYS A 131 4.56 12.33 -1.45
CA LYS A 131 4.58 13.09 -0.19
C LYS A 131 4.75 12.21 1.02
N SER A 132 4.29 10.98 0.94
CA SER A 132 4.45 10.02 2.02
C SER A 132 5.83 9.36 2.05
N GLY A 133 6.65 9.62 1.03
CA GLY A 133 8.01 9.09 0.98
C GLY A 133 8.11 7.64 0.60
N VAL A 134 7.06 7.06 0.00
CA VAL A 134 7.04 5.63 -0.32
C VAL A 134 6.96 5.34 -1.82
N LEU A 135 7.13 6.36 -2.66
CA LEU A 135 6.99 6.15 -4.11
C LEU A 135 7.91 5.06 -4.63
N GLU A 136 9.18 5.10 -4.26
CA GLU A 136 10.13 4.08 -4.70
C GLU A 136 9.79 2.69 -4.20
N ALA A 137 9.36 2.58 -2.95
CA ALA A 137 8.96 1.30 -2.38
C ALA A 137 7.78 0.72 -3.14
N MET A 138 6.82 1.57 -3.52
CA MET A 138 5.66 1.11 -4.25
C MET A 138 6.04 0.61 -5.65
N PHE A 139 7.02 1.25 -6.30
CA PHE A 139 7.48 0.77 -7.59
C PHE A 139 8.23 -0.56 -7.49
N GLU A 140 8.89 -0.83 -6.39
CA GLU A 140 9.55 -2.11 -6.18
C GLU A 140 8.57 -3.29 -6.16
N LEU A 141 7.30 -3.02 -5.89
CA LEU A 141 6.28 -4.05 -5.84
C LEU A 141 5.81 -4.49 -7.23
N GLU A 142 6.22 -3.79 -8.27
CA GLU A 142 5.78 -4.10 -9.65
C GLU A 142 6.71 -5.05 -10.41
#